data_28acfc3781882b66d18e2a1c7f450df4
#
_entry.id   28acfc3781882b66d18e2a1c7f450df4
#
_cell.length_a   1.000
_cell.length_b   1.000
_cell.length_c   1.000
_cell.angle_alpha   90.00
_cell.angle_beta   90.00
_cell.angle_gamma   90.00
#
_symmetry.space_group_name_H-M   'P 1'
#
loop_
_entity.id
_entity.type
_entity.pdbx_description
1 polymer ?
#
loop_
_entity_poly.entity_id
_entity_poly.type
_entity_poly.pdbx_seq_one_letter_code
_entity_poly.pdbx_strand_id
1 'polypeptide(L)'
;MKFAFILDPLEQLKAYKDSSIAMMRAAARRGHEIFAIQREALIWEAGTVSARCHALSISDFDHAWYIPGPEQTLPLTAFDAVLMRQDPPFDFEYVTATWLLERAMQAGARIFNHPVGIRDHSEKLAITEFPQFAPPTRVACLAADINAFIDAHGDTILKPLDGMGGSQIFRVRADDPNRNVIIETLTQDETRTIMAQAYLPAISAGDKRVLIIGGQVIPYSLARIPMAGETRGNLAAGGRGVAMPLTDGERAIAEHLAPILWQRGLLIVGLDLIGER
;
A
#
# COMPACT_ATOMS: atom_id res chain seq x y z
N MET A 1 -17.85 -20.32 0.92
CA MET A 1 -17.39 -19.41 -0.13
C MET A 1 -15.90 -19.63 -0.34
N LYS A 2 -15.40 -19.41 -1.57
CA LYS A 2 -13.98 -19.52 -1.93
C LYS A 2 -13.37 -18.14 -2.07
N PHE A 3 -12.41 -17.80 -1.23
CA PHE A 3 -11.69 -16.54 -1.26
C PHE A 3 -10.26 -16.74 -1.72
N ALA A 4 -9.86 -16.07 -2.80
CA ALA A 4 -8.50 -16.08 -3.28
C ALA A 4 -7.80 -14.77 -2.90
N PHE A 5 -6.56 -14.89 -2.46
CA PHE A 5 -5.70 -13.76 -2.13
C PHE A 5 -4.48 -13.80 -3.05
N ILE A 6 -4.26 -12.72 -3.79
CA ILE A 6 -3.04 -12.51 -4.55
C ILE A 6 -2.06 -11.82 -3.63
N LEU A 7 -0.94 -12.47 -3.33
CA LEU A 7 -0.04 -12.12 -2.23
C LEU A 7 1.42 -12.26 -2.66
N ASP A 8 2.29 -11.66 -1.90
CA ASP A 8 3.71 -12.01 -1.87
C ASP A 8 3.90 -13.47 -1.40
N PRO A 9 5.08 -14.07 -1.63
CA PRO A 9 5.36 -15.43 -1.18
C PRO A 9 5.00 -15.63 0.29
N LEU A 10 4.24 -16.67 0.61
CA LEU A 10 3.63 -16.89 1.93
C LEU A 10 4.68 -16.94 3.06
N GLU A 11 5.87 -17.45 2.77
CA GLU A 11 6.99 -17.55 3.70
C GLU A 11 7.62 -16.19 4.06
N GLN A 12 7.36 -15.14 3.27
CA GLN A 12 7.84 -13.79 3.54
C GLN A 12 6.86 -12.99 4.42
N LEU A 13 5.60 -13.44 4.49
CA LEU A 13 4.56 -12.77 5.27
C LEU A 13 4.79 -12.95 6.78
N LYS A 14 4.60 -11.89 7.54
CA LYS A 14 4.79 -11.88 8.99
C LYS A 14 3.44 -11.95 9.70
N ALA A 15 3.02 -13.15 10.10
CA ALA A 15 1.68 -13.44 10.58
C ALA A 15 1.23 -12.57 11.77
N TYR A 16 2.14 -12.12 12.62
CA TYR A 16 1.82 -11.29 13.79
C TYR A 16 1.38 -9.84 13.44
N LYS A 17 1.60 -9.38 12.21
CA LYS A 17 1.28 -8.01 11.80
C LYS A 17 0.62 -7.87 10.42
N ASP A 18 0.54 -8.95 9.65
CA ASP A 18 0.02 -8.91 8.29
C ASP A 18 -1.50 -8.87 8.27
N SER A 19 -2.06 -7.85 7.62
CA SER A 19 -3.52 -7.68 7.53
C SER A 19 -4.20 -8.69 6.61
N SER A 20 -3.50 -9.22 5.61
CA SER A 20 -4.05 -10.25 4.71
C SER A 20 -4.18 -11.56 5.45
N ILE A 21 -3.21 -11.92 6.30
CA ILE A 21 -3.30 -13.10 7.17
C ILE A 21 -4.44 -12.95 8.18
N ALA A 22 -4.61 -11.76 8.76
CA ALA A 22 -5.75 -11.50 9.65
C ALA A 22 -7.10 -11.69 8.95
N MET A 23 -7.23 -11.24 7.70
CA MET A 23 -8.43 -11.46 6.87
C MET A 23 -8.63 -12.94 6.54
N MET A 24 -7.57 -13.67 6.17
CA MET A 24 -7.65 -15.10 5.90
C MET A 24 -8.08 -15.88 7.14
N ARG A 25 -7.52 -15.59 8.32
CA ARG A 25 -7.94 -16.17 9.60
C ARG A 25 -9.42 -15.89 9.88
N ALA A 26 -9.86 -14.65 9.70
CA ALA A 26 -11.25 -14.26 9.92
C ALA A 26 -12.22 -14.98 8.96
N ALA A 27 -11.85 -15.17 7.71
CA ALA A 27 -12.63 -15.90 6.72
C ALA A 27 -12.66 -17.41 7.01
N ALA A 28 -11.52 -18.01 7.36
CA ALA A 28 -11.42 -19.43 7.72
C ALA A 28 -12.29 -19.77 8.96
N ARG A 29 -12.29 -18.91 10.00
CA ARG A 29 -13.16 -19.08 11.17
C ARG A 29 -14.65 -19.03 10.84
N ARG A 30 -15.03 -18.45 9.71
CA ARG A 30 -16.40 -18.44 9.17
C ARG A 30 -16.70 -19.61 8.24
N GLY A 31 -15.77 -20.57 8.13
CA GLY A 31 -15.93 -21.76 7.29
C GLY A 31 -15.74 -21.49 5.79
N HIS A 32 -15.01 -20.44 5.42
CA HIS A 32 -14.70 -20.18 4.03
C HIS A 32 -13.40 -20.87 3.62
N GLU A 33 -13.33 -21.31 2.36
CA GLU A 33 -12.13 -21.86 1.74
C GLU A 33 -11.19 -20.71 1.33
N ILE A 34 -9.93 -20.84 1.68
CA ILE A 34 -8.91 -19.80 1.42
C ILE A 34 -7.92 -20.33 0.39
N PHE A 35 -7.63 -19.51 -0.62
CA PHE A 35 -6.66 -19.82 -1.66
C PHE A 35 -5.60 -18.72 -1.74
N ALA A 36 -4.35 -19.12 -1.90
CA ALA A 36 -3.24 -18.21 -2.19
C ALA A 36 -2.85 -18.30 -3.66
N ILE A 37 -2.60 -17.15 -4.25
CA ILE A 37 -2.14 -16.95 -5.62
C ILE A 37 -0.92 -16.02 -5.56
N GLN A 38 0.16 -16.36 -6.24
CA GLN A 38 1.23 -15.40 -6.53
C GLN A 38 0.88 -14.63 -7.81
N ARG A 39 1.23 -13.35 -7.89
CA ARG A 39 0.94 -12.51 -9.08
C ARG A 39 1.44 -13.14 -10.37
N GLU A 40 2.64 -13.74 -10.32
CA GLU A 40 3.32 -14.38 -11.43
C GLU A 40 2.60 -15.65 -11.91
N ALA A 41 1.66 -16.14 -11.13
CA ALA A 41 0.86 -17.31 -11.46
C ALA A 41 -0.41 -17.00 -12.27
N LEU A 42 -0.69 -15.71 -12.53
CA LEU A 42 -1.81 -15.29 -13.38
C LEU A 42 -1.55 -15.67 -14.85
N ILE A 43 -2.53 -16.26 -15.50
CA ILE A 43 -2.47 -16.76 -16.87
C ILE A 43 -3.71 -16.25 -17.61
N TRP A 44 -3.52 -15.64 -18.78
CA TRP A 44 -4.61 -15.40 -19.72
C TRP A 44 -4.48 -16.33 -20.91
N GLU A 45 -5.53 -17.07 -21.19
CA GLU A 45 -5.59 -17.96 -22.35
C GLU A 45 -7.02 -18.04 -22.88
N ALA A 46 -7.17 -17.88 -24.18
CA ALA A 46 -8.45 -18.03 -24.89
C ALA A 46 -9.64 -17.30 -24.24
N GLY A 47 -9.41 -16.06 -23.78
CA GLY A 47 -10.45 -15.22 -23.18
C GLY A 47 -10.66 -15.46 -21.66
N THR A 48 -9.98 -16.40 -21.07
CA THR A 48 -10.10 -16.74 -19.64
C THR A 48 -8.84 -16.35 -18.88
N VAL A 49 -9.01 -15.71 -17.73
CA VAL A 49 -7.92 -15.51 -16.76
C VAL A 49 -8.01 -16.57 -15.69
N SER A 50 -6.96 -17.35 -15.57
CA SER A 50 -6.78 -18.41 -14.57
C SER A 50 -5.55 -18.12 -13.71
N ALA A 51 -5.41 -18.84 -12.61
CA ALA A 51 -4.19 -18.77 -11.79
C ALA A 51 -3.84 -20.15 -11.24
N ARG A 52 -2.53 -20.44 -11.14
CA ARG A 52 -2.04 -21.50 -10.27
C ARG A 52 -2.19 -21.05 -8.83
N CYS A 53 -2.79 -21.90 -7.99
CA CYS A 53 -3.13 -21.57 -6.62
C CYS A 53 -3.04 -22.78 -5.69
N HIS A 54 -2.95 -22.51 -4.40
CA HIS A 54 -3.01 -23.51 -3.35
C HIS A 54 -4.18 -23.21 -2.43
N ALA A 55 -5.01 -24.21 -2.13
CA ALA A 55 -5.92 -24.12 -1.00
C ALA A 55 -5.12 -24.13 0.29
N LEU A 56 -5.46 -23.27 1.25
CA LEU A 56 -4.74 -23.14 2.51
C LEU A 56 -5.59 -23.61 3.69
N SER A 57 -5.02 -24.50 4.52
CA SER A 57 -5.50 -24.70 5.89
C SER A 57 -4.86 -23.63 6.77
N ILE A 58 -5.69 -22.77 7.38
CA ILE A 58 -5.22 -21.61 8.16
C ILE A 58 -5.24 -21.95 9.64
N SER A 59 -4.18 -21.55 10.37
CA SER A 59 -4.08 -21.66 11.82
C SER A 59 -3.91 -20.31 12.51
N ASP A 60 -4.14 -20.28 13.82
CA ASP A 60 -3.93 -19.10 14.65
C ASP A 60 -2.48 -18.95 15.15
N PHE A 61 -1.61 -19.91 14.90
CA PHE A 61 -0.20 -19.88 15.32
C PHE A 61 0.65 -19.07 14.32
N ASP A 62 1.38 -18.09 14.77
CA ASP A 62 2.16 -17.19 13.89
C ASP A 62 3.32 -17.91 13.18
N HIS A 63 3.94 -18.90 13.82
CA HIS A 63 5.07 -19.66 13.26
C HIS A 63 4.66 -20.78 12.30
N ALA A 64 3.38 -21.15 12.29
CA ALA A 64 2.82 -22.20 11.43
C ALA A 64 1.39 -21.81 11.02
N TRP A 65 1.25 -20.61 10.45
CA TRP A 65 -0.06 -20.01 10.21
C TRP A 65 -0.82 -20.62 9.04
N TYR A 66 -0.15 -21.37 8.14
CA TYR A 66 -0.78 -22.04 7.01
C TYR A 66 -0.15 -23.40 6.72
N ILE A 67 -0.96 -24.27 6.06
CA ILE A 67 -0.51 -25.50 5.41
C ILE A 67 -1.06 -25.46 3.98
N PRO A 68 -0.20 -25.47 2.93
CA PRO A 68 -0.67 -25.46 1.56
C PRO A 68 -1.14 -26.85 1.14
N GLY A 69 -2.25 -26.90 0.43
CA GLY A 69 -2.71 -28.07 -0.32
C GLY A 69 -1.97 -28.22 -1.65
N PRO A 70 -2.34 -29.21 -2.46
CA PRO A 70 -1.74 -29.39 -3.79
C PRO A 70 -2.01 -28.19 -4.69
N GLU A 71 -1.06 -27.90 -5.59
CA GLU A 71 -1.24 -26.89 -6.62
C GLU A 71 -2.36 -27.29 -7.58
N GLN A 72 -3.18 -26.31 -7.94
CA GLN A 72 -4.25 -26.46 -8.90
C GLN A 72 -4.36 -25.17 -9.75
N THR A 73 -4.82 -25.32 -10.99
CA THR A 73 -5.10 -24.15 -11.86
C THR A 73 -6.60 -23.94 -11.92
N LEU A 74 -7.06 -22.78 -11.50
CA LEU A 74 -8.47 -22.41 -11.49
C LEU A 74 -8.70 -21.08 -12.21
N PRO A 75 -9.81 -20.94 -12.96
CA PRO A 75 -10.22 -19.65 -13.48
C PRO A 75 -10.60 -18.72 -12.32
N LEU A 76 -10.30 -17.42 -12.45
CA LEU A 76 -10.61 -16.47 -11.39
C LEU A 76 -12.13 -16.32 -11.12
N THR A 77 -12.96 -16.69 -12.08
CA THR A 77 -14.42 -16.76 -11.92
C THR A 77 -14.90 -17.91 -11.02
N ALA A 78 -14.01 -18.86 -10.67
CA ALA A 78 -14.35 -19.96 -9.74
C ALA A 78 -14.34 -19.50 -8.26
N PHE A 79 -13.84 -18.31 -7.98
CA PHE A 79 -13.79 -17.74 -6.64
C PHE A 79 -14.98 -16.78 -6.39
N ASP A 80 -15.50 -16.82 -5.17
CA ASP A 80 -16.53 -15.87 -4.73
C ASP A 80 -15.98 -14.45 -4.55
N ALA A 81 -14.69 -14.34 -4.24
CA ALA A 81 -13.94 -13.09 -4.25
C ALA A 81 -12.45 -13.35 -4.44
N VAL A 82 -11.80 -12.47 -5.20
CA VAL A 82 -10.35 -12.40 -5.36
C VAL A 82 -9.88 -11.07 -4.81
N LEU A 83 -8.93 -11.10 -3.87
CA LEU A 83 -8.37 -9.90 -3.25
C LEU A 83 -6.94 -9.70 -3.75
N MET A 84 -6.69 -8.54 -4.41
CA MET A 84 -5.34 -8.12 -4.77
C MET A 84 -4.68 -7.50 -3.55
N ARG A 85 -3.79 -8.25 -2.91
CA ARG A 85 -3.16 -7.90 -1.64
C ARG A 85 -1.64 -7.93 -1.68
N GLN A 86 -1.06 -8.06 -2.88
CA GLN A 86 0.37 -7.97 -3.03
C GLN A 86 0.86 -6.56 -2.71
N ASP A 87 1.97 -6.50 -1.98
CA ASP A 87 2.65 -5.26 -1.65
C ASP A 87 3.40 -4.66 -2.87
N PRO A 88 3.73 -3.36 -2.88
CA PRO A 88 4.63 -2.78 -3.88
C PRO A 88 5.96 -3.56 -4.02
N PRO A 89 6.69 -3.40 -5.15
CA PRO A 89 6.69 -2.19 -5.98
C PRO A 89 5.52 -2.11 -6.95
N PHE A 90 5.01 -0.89 -7.16
CA PHE A 90 4.04 -0.58 -8.21
C PHE A 90 4.79 -0.33 -9.51
N ASP A 91 5.23 -1.44 -10.12
CA ASP A 91 5.99 -1.50 -11.36
C ASP A 91 5.10 -1.90 -12.55
N PHE A 92 5.71 -2.08 -13.72
CA PHE A 92 4.98 -2.46 -14.91
C PHE A 92 4.34 -3.86 -14.79
N GLU A 93 4.98 -4.78 -14.06
CA GLU A 93 4.41 -6.11 -13.79
C GLU A 93 3.18 -6.04 -12.88
N TYR A 94 3.19 -5.12 -11.90
CA TYR A 94 2.01 -4.86 -11.09
C TYR A 94 0.85 -4.31 -11.94
N VAL A 95 1.15 -3.35 -12.82
CA VAL A 95 0.17 -2.79 -13.78
C VAL A 95 -0.35 -3.87 -14.73
N THR A 96 0.52 -4.74 -15.24
CA THR A 96 0.14 -5.89 -16.08
C THR A 96 -0.85 -6.80 -15.36
N ALA A 97 -0.59 -7.13 -14.09
CA ALA A 97 -1.52 -7.90 -13.29
C ALA A 97 -2.89 -7.21 -13.17
N THR A 98 -2.94 -5.89 -12.98
CA THR A 98 -4.22 -5.16 -12.93
C THR A 98 -5.00 -5.25 -14.25
N TRP A 99 -4.35 -5.26 -15.40
CA TRP A 99 -5.01 -5.48 -16.69
C TRP A 99 -5.58 -6.89 -16.83
N LEU A 100 -4.84 -7.92 -16.39
CA LEU A 100 -5.35 -9.29 -16.37
C LEU A 100 -6.57 -9.42 -15.45
N LEU A 101 -6.50 -8.84 -14.26
CA LEU A 101 -7.60 -8.82 -13.31
C LEU A 101 -8.83 -8.09 -13.85
N GLU A 102 -8.64 -7.01 -14.60
CA GLU A 102 -9.74 -6.32 -15.28
C GLU A 102 -10.40 -7.21 -16.34
N ARG A 103 -9.62 -7.98 -17.11
CA ARG A 103 -10.18 -9.00 -18.03
C ARG A 103 -10.97 -10.06 -17.29
N ALA A 104 -10.46 -10.53 -16.14
CA ALA A 104 -11.19 -11.48 -15.30
C ALA A 104 -12.53 -10.92 -14.80
N MET A 105 -12.57 -9.64 -14.39
CA MET A 105 -13.82 -8.97 -14.00
C MET A 105 -14.83 -8.90 -15.13
N GLN A 106 -14.38 -8.59 -16.34
CA GLN A 106 -15.23 -8.57 -17.53
C GLN A 106 -15.81 -9.96 -17.85
N ALA A 107 -15.10 -11.03 -17.47
CA ALA A 107 -15.56 -12.40 -17.57
C ALA A 107 -16.42 -12.83 -16.36
N GLY A 108 -16.68 -11.96 -15.39
CA GLY A 108 -17.56 -12.20 -14.24
C GLY A 108 -16.86 -12.49 -12.90
N ALA A 109 -15.52 -12.42 -12.83
CA ALA A 109 -14.81 -12.55 -11.55
C ALA A 109 -15.08 -11.34 -10.65
N ARG A 110 -15.18 -11.56 -9.34
CA ARG A 110 -15.32 -10.51 -8.32
C ARG A 110 -13.97 -10.19 -7.69
N ILE A 111 -13.39 -9.06 -8.07
CA ILE A 111 -12.03 -8.67 -7.65
C ILE A 111 -12.07 -7.42 -6.77
N PHE A 112 -11.30 -7.42 -5.69
CA PHE A 112 -11.19 -6.36 -4.70
C PHE A 112 -9.69 -6.12 -4.32
N ASN A 113 -9.18 -4.88 -4.29
CA ASN A 113 -9.84 -3.66 -4.78
C ASN A 113 -10.06 -3.76 -6.30
N HIS A 114 -10.89 -2.84 -6.85
CA HIS A 114 -11.13 -2.78 -8.28
C HIS A 114 -9.81 -2.53 -9.04
N PRO A 115 -9.45 -3.34 -10.06
CA PRO A 115 -8.13 -3.25 -10.73
C PRO A 115 -7.83 -1.87 -11.34
N VAL A 116 -8.84 -1.22 -11.93
CA VAL A 116 -8.69 0.16 -12.43
C VAL A 116 -8.45 1.13 -11.28
N GLY A 117 -9.18 0.99 -10.18
CA GLY A 117 -8.98 1.82 -9.00
C GLY A 117 -7.55 1.70 -8.44
N ILE A 118 -7.00 0.47 -8.35
CA ILE A 118 -5.61 0.24 -7.93
C ILE A 118 -4.64 0.93 -8.91
N ARG A 119 -4.82 0.71 -10.20
CA ARG A 119 -3.92 1.21 -11.25
C ARG A 119 -3.89 2.73 -11.33
N ASP A 120 -5.05 3.38 -11.18
CA ASP A 120 -5.19 4.82 -11.34
C ASP A 120 -4.87 5.60 -10.05
N HIS A 121 -4.74 4.89 -8.91
CA HIS A 121 -4.41 5.47 -7.60
C HIS A 121 -3.05 4.98 -7.12
N SER A 122 -1.96 5.51 -7.73
CA SER A 122 -0.62 5.32 -7.18
C SER A 122 -0.58 5.81 -5.73
N GLU A 123 -0.12 4.97 -4.80
CA GLU A 123 -0.15 5.24 -3.36
C GLU A 123 0.42 6.61 -2.96
N LYS A 124 1.46 7.08 -3.65
CA LYS A 124 2.07 8.38 -3.36
C LYS A 124 1.49 9.51 -4.19
N LEU A 125 1.19 9.27 -5.48
CA LEU A 125 0.67 10.31 -6.36
C LEU A 125 -0.78 10.66 -6.07
N ALA A 126 -1.58 9.75 -5.50
CA ALA A 126 -2.98 10.02 -5.15
C ALA A 126 -3.15 11.25 -4.25
N ILE A 127 -2.15 11.59 -3.43
CA ILE A 127 -2.16 12.80 -2.58
C ILE A 127 -2.27 14.10 -3.42
N THR A 128 -1.83 14.09 -4.67
CA THR A 128 -1.90 15.27 -5.56
C THR A 128 -3.33 15.63 -5.94
N GLU A 129 -4.27 14.71 -5.82
CA GLU A 129 -5.69 14.97 -6.03
C GLU A 129 -6.35 15.65 -4.81
N PHE A 130 -5.69 15.62 -3.66
CA PHE A 130 -6.19 16.14 -2.39
C PHE A 130 -5.20 17.12 -1.74
N PRO A 131 -4.79 18.20 -2.46
CA PRO A 131 -3.74 19.08 -1.99
C PRO A 131 -4.08 19.79 -0.68
N GLN A 132 -5.35 19.93 -0.33
CA GLN A 132 -5.81 20.50 0.93
C GLN A 132 -5.41 19.66 2.16
N PHE A 133 -5.14 18.37 1.99
CA PHE A 133 -4.72 17.46 3.05
C PHE A 133 -3.22 17.11 2.98
N ALA A 134 -2.53 17.60 1.95
CA ALA A 134 -1.12 17.30 1.73
C ALA A 134 -0.22 18.41 2.29
N PRO A 135 1.00 18.08 2.77
CA PRO A 135 2.03 19.10 2.94
C PRO A 135 2.40 19.70 1.57
N PRO A 136 3.09 20.86 1.52
CA PRO A 136 3.70 21.34 0.28
C PRO A 136 4.45 20.19 -0.40
N THR A 137 4.10 19.92 -1.66
CA THR A 137 4.57 18.75 -2.40
C THR A 137 4.99 19.16 -3.81
N ARG A 138 6.10 18.61 -4.28
CA ARG A 138 6.55 18.68 -5.67
C ARG A 138 6.84 17.28 -6.17
N VAL A 139 6.41 16.99 -7.39
CA VAL A 139 6.73 15.77 -8.11
C VAL A 139 7.52 16.19 -9.34
N ALA A 140 8.77 15.78 -9.44
CA ALA A 140 9.68 16.19 -10.50
C ALA A 140 10.75 15.14 -10.76
N CYS A 141 11.38 15.24 -11.93
CA CYS A 141 12.50 14.41 -12.35
C CYS A 141 13.82 15.20 -12.33
N LEU A 142 13.77 16.51 -12.70
CA LEU A 142 14.97 17.32 -12.86
C LEU A 142 15.50 17.82 -11.52
N ALA A 143 16.81 17.73 -11.33
CA ALA A 143 17.50 18.17 -10.11
C ALA A 143 17.27 19.66 -9.82
N ALA A 144 17.20 20.51 -10.86
CA ALA A 144 16.93 21.92 -10.71
C ALA A 144 15.59 22.20 -10.02
N ASP A 145 14.52 21.46 -10.39
CA ASP A 145 13.19 21.60 -9.80
C ASP A 145 13.15 21.13 -8.35
N ILE A 146 13.85 20.03 -8.05
CA ILE A 146 13.92 19.47 -6.71
C ILE A 146 14.73 20.40 -5.80
N ASN A 147 15.87 20.93 -6.31
CA ASN A 147 16.68 21.89 -5.60
C ASN A 147 15.92 23.17 -5.28
N ALA A 148 15.17 23.72 -6.24
CA ALA A 148 14.35 24.91 -6.01
C ALA A 148 13.27 24.67 -4.93
N PHE A 149 12.73 23.46 -4.84
CA PHE A 149 11.77 23.10 -3.78
C PHE A 149 12.45 23.02 -2.40
N ILE A 150 13.64 22.42 -2.32
CA ILE A 150 14.42 22.33 -1.07
C ILE A 150 14.79 23.73 -0.59
N ASP A 151 15.24 24.60 -1.49
CA ASP A 151 15.62 26.00 -1.16
C ASP A 151 14.42 26.80 -0.63
N ALA A 152 13.23 26.57 -1.18
CA ALA A 152 12.01 27.24 -0.75
C ALA A 152 11.48 26.78 0.61
N HIS A 153 11.70 25.51 0.98
CA HIS A 153 11.13 24.92 2.20
C HIS A 153 12.15 24.63 3.30
N GLY A 154 13.44 24.62 3.00
CA GLY A 154 14.55 24.49 3.96
C GLY A 154 14.78 23.07 4.50
N ASP A 155 13.71 22.31 4.78
CA ASP A 155 13.74 20.95 5.34
C ASP A 155 12.70 20.09 4.61
N THR A 156 13.14 19.04 3.94
CA THR A 156 12.30 18.29 3.00
C THR A 156 12.49 16.78 3.12
N ILE A 157 11.49 16.04 2.68
CA ILE A 157 11.55 14.59 2.49
C ILE A 157 11.58 14.31 1.00
N LEU A 158 12.59 13.59 0.55
CA LEU A 158 12.66 13.03 -0.80
C LEU A 158 12.36 11.54 -0.78
N LYS A 159 11.53 11.08 -1.71
CA LYS A 159 11.14 9.67 -1.78
C LYS A 159 10.78 9.23 -3.19
N PRO A 160 11.07 7.96 -3.57
CA PRO A 160 10.61 7.39 -4.83
C PRO A 160 9.09 7.18 -4.80
N LEU A 161 8.48 7.06 -5.97
CA LEU A 161 7.02 6.91 -6.10
C LEU A 161 6.53 5.46 -5.92
N ASP A 162 7.37 4.50 -6.21
CA ASP A 162 7.05 3.06 -6.31
C ASP A 162 7.53 2.20 -5.13
N GLY A 163 8.28 2.79 -4.17
CA GLY A 163 8.81 2.08 -3.01
C GLY A 163 7.85 2.04 -1.82
N MET A 164 8.09 1.12 -0.88
CA MET A 164 7.34 0.96 0.37
C MET A 164 8.26 0.80 1.60
N GLY A 165 7.66 0.71 2.78
CA GLY A 165 8.36 0.36 4.03
C GLY A 165 9.41 1.37 4.52
N GLY A 166 9.42 2.59 3.98
CA GLY A 166 10.41 3.61 4.32
C GLY A 166 11.74 3.47 3.58
N SER A 167 11.81 2.58 2.58
CA SER A 167 13.00 2.42 1.75
C SER A 167 13.23 3.66 0.89
N GLN A 168 14.50 4.08 0.80
CA GLN A 168 14.93 5.23 0.00
C GLN A 168 14.20 6.55 0.35
N ILE A 169 13.78 6.72 1.60
CA ILE A 169 13.25 7.99 2.10
C ILE A 169 14.39 8.76 2.76
N PHE A 170 14.65 9.96 2.28
CA PHE A 170 15.71 10.84 2.81
C PHE A 170 15.10 12.14 3.30
N ARG A 171 15.54 12.57 4.49
CA ARG A 171 15.34 13.93 4.96
C ARG A 171 16.53 14.76 4.53
N VAL A 172 16.29 15.81 3.77
CA VAL A 172 17.33 16.66 3.18
C VAL A 172 17.06 18.11 3.59
N ARG A 173 18.09 18.76 4.14
CA ARG A 173 18.06 20.18 4.45
C ARG A 173 18.71 21.00 3.33
N ALA A 174 18.44 22.30 3.30
CA ALA A 174 19.02 23.19 2.30
C ALA A 174 20.57 23.22 2.34
N ASP A 175 21.16 23.03 3.51
CA ASP A 175 22.61 23.00 3.77
C ASP A 175 23.22 21.60 3.80
N ASP A 176 22.47 20.55 3.44
CA ASP A 176 22.95 19.18 3.46
C ASP A 176 24.06 18.97 2.40
N PRO A 177 25.28 18.58 2.79
CA PRO A 177 26.38 18.38 1.84
C PRO A 177 26.14 17.22 0.88
N ASN A 178 25.25 16.26 1.22
CA ASN A 178 24.90 15.12 0.38
C ASN A 178 23.69 15.39 -0.53
N ARG A 179 23.12 16.58 -0.48
CA ARG A 179 21.88 16.93 -1.20
C ARG A 179 21.90 16.51 -2.67
N ASN A 180 22.95 16.86 -3.39
CA ASN A 180 23.03 16.56 -4.82
C ASN A 180 23.16 15.06 -5.09
N VAL A 181 23.99 14.35 -4.32
CA VAL A 181 24.17 12.89 -4.46
C VAL A 181 22.86 12.14 -4.15
N ILE A 182 22.09 12.61 -3.15
CA ILE A 182 20.78 12.04 -2.84
C ILE A 182 19.81 12.24 -4.02
N ILE A 183 19.79 13.45 -4.61
CA ILE A 183 18.93 13.75 -5.75
C ILE A 183 19.33 12.89 -6.95
N GLU A 184 20.61 12.85 -7.34
CA GLU A 184 21.13 12.03 -8.43
C GLU A 184 20.75 10.55 -8.24
N THR A 185 20.98 10.01 -7.04
CA THR A 185 20.64 8.61 -6.71
C THR A 185 19.15 8.32 -6.84
N LEU A 186 18.29 9.18 -6.29
CA LEU A 186 16.84 8.96 -6.31
C LEU A 186 16.24 9.17 -7.69
N THR A 187 16.74 10.17 -8.43
CA THR A 187 16.26 10.46 -9.79
C THR A 187 16.91 9.57 -10.84
N GLN A 188 17.91 8.75 -10.47
CA GLN A 188 18.71 7.97 -11.41
C GLN A 188 19.23 8.88 -12.54
N ASP A 189 19.96 9.91 -12.15
CA ASP A 189 20.51 10.93 -13.06
C ASP A 189 19.42 11.58 -13.95
N GLU A 190 18.37 12.08 -13.29
CA GLU A 190 17.25 12.81 -13.92
C GLU A 190 16.42 11.98 -14.92
N THR A 191 16.39 10.65 -14.76
CA THR A 191 15.57 9.75 -15.58
C THR A 191 14.34 9.22 -14.83
N ARG A 192 14.29 9.35 -13.51
CA ARG A 192 13.22 8.86 -12.64
C ARG A 192 12.55 9.99 -11.87
N THR A 193 11.24 10.08 -12.00
CA THR A 193 10.44 11.04 -11.23
C THR A 193 10.36 10.63 -9.75
N ILE A 194 10.56 11.63 -8.87
CA ILE A 194 10.47 11.45 -7.42
C ILE A 194 9.51 12.46 -6.79
N MET A 195 9.18 12.27 -5.54
CA MET A 195 8.39 13.21 -4.75
C MET A 195 9.27 13.91 -3.71
N ALA A 196 9.18 15.24 -3.66
CA ALA A 196 9.69 16.09 -2.61
C ALA A 196 8.53 16.67 -1.79
N GLN A 197 8.59 16.57 -0.46
CA GLN A 197 7.59 17.13 0.45
C GLN A 197 8.25 17.94 1.55
N ALA A 198 7.62 19.01 1.98
CA ALA A 198 8.06 19.73 3.17
C ALA A 198 8.02 18.79 4.39
N TYR A 199 9.07 18.82 5.20
CA TYR A 199 9.17 17.99 6.39
C TYR A 199 8.10 18.39 7.43
N LEU A 200 7.41 17.41 7.96
CA LEU A 200 6.43 17.60 9.03
C LEU A 200 7.02 17.19 10.38
N PRO A 201 7.35 18.13 11.29
CA PRO A 201 7.91 17.79 12.60
C PRO A 201 7.03 16.86 13.44
N ALA A 202 5.71 16.87 13.20
CA ALA A 202 4.74 16.01 13.88
C ALA A 202 5.02 14.51 13.69
N ILE A 203 5.86 14.11 12.71
CA ILE A 203 6.30 12.71 12.54
C ILE A 203 6.99 12.14 13.78
N SER A 204 7.55 12.98 14.64
CA SER A 204 8.15 12.55 15.92
C SER A 204 7.13 11.89 16.85
N ALA A 205 5.85 12.24 16.74
CA ALA A 205 4.75 11.59 17.45
C ALA A 205 4.21 10.34 16.70
N GLY A 206 4.80 10.01 15.56
CA GLY A 206 4.40 8.92 14.67
C GLY A 206 3.49 9.37 13.53
N ASP A 207 3.47 8.56 12.49
CA ASP A 207 2.42 8.60 11.49
C ASP A 207 1.28 7.65 11.91
N LYS A 208 0.07 7.93 11.45
CA LYS A 208 -1.11 7.16 11.84
C LYS A 208 -1.77 6.53 10.62
N ARG A 209 -1.81 5.20 10.61
CA ARG A 209 -2.56 4.43 9.60
C ARG A 209 -4.03 4.37 9.98
N VAL A 210 -4.88 5.09 9.26
CA VAL A 210 -6.34 5.02 9.36
C VAL A 210 -6.86 4.08 8.27
N LEU A 211 -7.77 3.15 8.64
CA LEU A 211 -8.37 2.24 7.68
C LEU A 211 -9.75 2.74 7.25
N ILE A 212 -10.01 2.65 5.94
CA ILE A 212 -11.34 2.77 5.34
C ILE A 212 -11.67 1.42 4.72
N ILE A 213 -12.79 0.82 5.13
CA ILE A 213 -13.23 -0.49 4.65
C ILE A 213 -14.67 -0.36 4.17
N GLY A 214 -14.93 -0.67 2.90
CA GLY A 214 -16.26 -0.57 2.32
C GLY A 214 -16.85 0.85 2.37
N GLY A 215 -16.01 1.87 2.25
CA GLY A 215 -16.42 3.28 2.37
C GLY A 215 -16.70 3.75 3.81
N GLN A 216 -16.41 2.91 4.81
CA GLN A 216 -16.59 3.26 6.23
C GLN A 216 -15.24 3.47 6.91
N VAL A 217 -15.13 4.54 7.66
CA VAL A 217 -13.93 4.87 8.44
C VAL A 217 -13.91 4.03 9.71
N ILE A 218 -12.81 3.30 9.92
CA ILE A 218 -12.60 2.58 11.19
C ILE A 218 -12.25 3.60 12.28
N PRO A 219 -12.88 3.54 13.47
CA PRO A 219 -12.78 4.61 14.47
C PRO A 219 -11.42 4.64 15.22
N TYR A 220 -10.47 3.84 14.81
CA TYR A 220 -9.13 3.76 15.39
C TYR A 220 -8.07 3.86 14.30
N SER A 221 -6.92 4.43 14.66
CA SER A 221 -5.70 4.41 13.86
C SER A 221 -4.64 3.53 14.50
N LEU A 222 -3.71 3.05 13.70
CA LEU A 222 -2.46 2.47 14.16
C LEU A 222 -1.38 3.57 14.09
N ALA A 223 -1.05 4.16 15.23
CA ALA A 223 0.08 5.07 15.34
C ALA A 223 1.39 4.26 15.25
N ARG A 224 2.26 4.61 14.28
CA ARG A 224 3.56 3.97 14.05
C ARG A 224 4.64 4.93 14.54
N ILE A 225 5.05 4.75 15.78
CA ILE A 225 5.97 5.66 16.47
C ILE A 225 7.41 5.28 16.12
N PRO A 226 8.22 6.23 15.56
CA PRO A 226 9.62 5.99 15.27
C PRO A 226 10.44 5.58 16.51
N MET A 227 11.51 4.82 16.30
CA MET A 227 12.51 4.59 17.34
C MET A 227 13.29 5.88 17.62
N ALA A 228 13.88 5.97 18.80
CA ALA A 228 14.72 7.11 19.17
C ALA A 228 15.88 7.29 18.16
N GLY A 229 15.98 8.49 17.58
CA GLY A 229 16.98 8.82 16.56
C GLY A 229 16.60 8.45 15.13
N GLU A 230 15.42 7.84 14.90
CA GLU A 230 14.89 7.50 13.58
C GLU A 230 13.75 8.47 13.22
N THR A 231 13.59 8.76 11.93
CA THR A 231 12.49 9.60 11.41
C THR A 231 11.39 8.77 10.74
N ARG A 232 11.60 7.46 10.53
CA ARG A 232 10.65 6.57 9.88
C ARG A 232 9.81 5.83 10.94
N GLY A 233 8.49 6.04 10.91
CA GLY A 233 7.52 5.35 11.77
C GLY A 233 7.17 3.92 11.30
N ASN A 234 7.58 3.53 10.11
CA ASN A 234 7.22 2.25 9.51
C ASN A 234 7.58 1.06 10.42
N LEU A 235 6.63 0.15 10.63
CA LEU A 235 6.84 -1.08 11.42
C LEU A 235 7.96 -1.96 10.84
N ALA A 236 8.17 -1.89 9.51
CA ALA A 236 9.28 -2.59 8.85
C ALA A 236 10.65 -2.00 9.23
N ALA A 237 10.70 -0.72 9.59
CA ALA A 237 11.91 -0.03 10.07
C ALA A 237 12.08 -0.09 11.59
N GLY A 238 11.29 -0.91 12.30
CA GLY A 238 11.38 -1.08 13.76
C GLY A 238 10.46 -0.16 14.57
N GLY A 239 9.59 0.61 13.93
CA GLY A 239 8.60 1.44 14.62
C GLY A 239 7.66 0.63 15.50
N ARG A 240 7.16 1.24 16.57
CA ARG A 240 6.19 0.63 17.49
C ARG A 240 4.77 1.00 17.12
N GLY A 241 3.91 -0.01 16.86
CA GLY A 241 2.48 0.19 16.62
C GLY A 241 1.69 0.37 17.91
N VAL A 242 0.86 1.42 17.96
CA VAL A 242 -0.07 1.69 19.07
C VAL A 242 -1.44 2.01 18.50
N ALA A 243 -2.47 1.26 18.93
CA ALA A 243 -3.84 1.57 18.55
C ALA A 243 -4.33 2.80 19.31
N MET A 244 -4.89 3.77 18.60
CA MET A 244 -5.39 5.03 19.17
C MET A 244 -6.75 5.39 18.56
N PRO A 245 -7.70 6.00 19.33
CA PRO A 245 -8.87 6.60 18.73
C PRO A 245 -8.48 7.70 17.72
N LEU A 246 -9.29 7.89 16.69
CA LEU A 246 -9.11 9.00 15.77
C LEU A 246 -9.36 10.34 16.48
N THR A 247 -8.54 11.34 16.20
CA THR A 247 -8.85 12.73 16.48
C THR A 247 -9.93 13.24 15.53
N ASP A 248 -10.56 14.37 15.86
CA ASP A 248 -11.60 14.97 15.00
C ASP A 248 -11.04 15.35 13.62
N GLY A 249 -9.79 15.84 13.55
CA GLY A 249 -9.13 16.18 12.29
C GLY A 249 -8.87 14.94 11.43
N GLU A 250 -8.34 13.86 12.01
CA GLU A 250 -8.10 12.59 11.30
C GLU A 250 -9.41 11.99 10.78
N ARG A 251 -10.45 12.04 11.61
CA ARG A 251 -11.79 11.58 11.23
C ARG A 251 -12.34 12.39 10.06
N ALA A 252 -12.26 13.72 10.12
CA ALA A 252 -12.78 14.61 9.08
C ALA A 252 -12.10 14.34 7.73
N ILE A 253 -10.77 14.15 7.71
CA ILE A 253 -10.03 13.78 6.49
C ILE A 253 -10.51 12.43 5.96
N ALA A 254 -10.57 11.42 6.82
CA ALA A 254 -10.96 10.08 6.42
C ALA A 254 -12.42 10.01 5.93
N GLU A 255 -13.35 10.70 6.59
CA GLU A 255 -14.77 10.78 6.18
C GLU A 255 -14.97 11.55 4.87
N HIS A 256 -14.11 12.56 4.59
CA HIS A 256 -14.12 13.23 3.30
C HIS A 256 -13.68 12.31 2.16
N LEU A 257 -12.63 11.52 2.38
CA LEU A 257 -12.05 10.65 1.37
C LEU A 257 -12.84 9.35 1.16
N ALA A 258 -13.48 8.82 2.19
CA ALA A 258 -14.12 7.52 2.18
C ALA A 258 -15.14 7.34 1.03
N PRO A 259 -16.11 8.25 0.78
CA PRO A 259 -17.06 8.09 -0.32
C PRO A 259 -16.39 8.18 -1.69
N ILE A 260 -15.36 9.02 -1.85
CA ILE A 260 -14.64 9.19 -3.10
C ILE A 260 -13.90 7.89 -3.46
N LEU A 261 -13.16 7.33 -2.51
CA LEU A 261 -12.37 6.11 -2.70
C LEU A 261 -13.28 4.89 -2.91
N TRP A 262 -14.40 4.83 -2.19
CA TRP A 262 -15.41 3.78 -2.38
C TRP A 262 -16.01 3.80 -3.79
N GLN A 263 -16.38 4.97 -4.30
CA GLN A 263 -16.90 5.12 -5.68
C GLN A 263 -15.90 4.66 -6.74
N ARG A 264 -14.61 4.73 -6.45
CA ARG A 264 -13.53 4.25 -7.32
C ARG A 264 -13.26 2.73 -7.18
N GLY A 265 -14.07 2.05 -6.37
CA GLY A 265 -13.96 0.60 -6.15
C GLY A 265 -12.83 0.19 -5.21
N LEU A 266 -12.33 1.12 -4.40
CA LEU A 266 -11.31 0.85 -3.40
C LEU A 266 -11.99 0.40 -2.10
N LEU A 267 -12.15 -0.92 -1.93
CA LEU A 267 -12.81 -1.54 -0.78
C LEU A 267 -12.00 -1.40 0.51
N ILE A 268 -10.68 -1.57 0.41
CA ILE A 268 -9.76 -1.53 1.55
C ILE A 268 -8.69 -0.49 1.27
N VAL A 269 -8.65 0.55 2.08
CA VAL A 269 -7.70 1.67 1.95
C VAL A 269 -7.07 1.96 3.29
N GLY A 270 -5.76 2.22 3.29
CA GLY A 270 -5.02 2.75 4.42
C GLY A 270 -4.58 4.18 4.12
N LEU A 271 -5.01 5.14 4.93
CA LEU A 271 -4.51 6.50 4.90
C LEU A 271 -3.36 6.63 5.90
N ASP A 272 -2.28 7.26 5.50
CA ASP A 272 -1.17 7.60 6.38
C ASP A 272 -1.21 9.11 6.67
N LEU A 273 -1.46 9.47 7.91
CA LEU A 273 -1.62 10.83 8.38
C LEU A 273 -0.49 11.22 9.34
N ILE A 274 0.04 12.44 9.21
CA ILE A 274 1.08 13.00 10.08
C ILE A 274 0.56 14.32 10.65
N GLY A 275 0.31 14.36 11.97
CA GLY A 275 -0.35 15.50 12.60
C GLY A 275 -1.79 15.65 12.09
N GLU A 276 -2.10 16.80 11.51
CA GLU A 276 -3.42 17.12 10.95
C GLU A 276 -3.51 16.97 9.43
N ARG A 277 -2.56 16.24 8.84
CA ARG A 277 -2.43 16.08 7.39
C ARG A 277 -2.13 14.66 6.99
#